data_2dc9572ead4510a483c523bfa002629b
#
_entry.id   2dc9572ead4510a483c523bfa002629b
#
_cell.length_a   1.000
_cell.length_b   1.000
_cell.length_c   1.000
_cell.angle_alpha   90.00
_cell.angle_beta   90.00
_cell.angle_gamma   90.00
#
_symmetry.space_group_name_H-M   'P 1'
#
loop_
_entity.id
_entity.type
_entity.pdbx_description
1 polymer ?
#
loop_
_entity_poly.entity_id
_entity_poly.type
_entity_poly.pdbx_seq_one_letter_code
_entity_poly.pdbx_strand_id
1 'polypeptide(L)'
;VYEVKICQDDRELEVAAYYDSGNLLTDPYVKEPVQIIDEEMIRPLMEEKQMRKRLIPFHSLGKENGWITVITAEKMIIRKRKEQIEVVLGLGRKELFSGTGYHMLLNEKNLRG
;
A
#
# COMPACT_ATOMS: atom_id res chain seq x y z
N VAL A 1 12.01 -9.95 2.10
CA VAL A 1 10.91 -9.35 2.84
C VAL A 1 11.41 -8.14 3.60
N TYR A 2 10.66 -7.06 3.55
CA TYR A 2 11.02 -5.79 4.16
C TYR A 2 10.12 -5.53 5.36
N GLU A 3 10.69 -4.97 6.41
CA GLU A 3 9.89 -4.48 7.52
C GLU A 3 9.42 -3.07 7.20
N VAL A 4 8.10 -2.86 7.26
CA VAL A 4 7.49 -1.57 6.94
C VAL A 4 6.63 -1.15 8.12
N LYS A 5 6.67 0.14 8.41
CA LYS A 5 5.82 0.75 9.42
C LYS A 5 4.94 1.79 8.75
N ILE A 6 3.63 1.65 8.95
CA ILE A 6 2.65 2.62 8.46
C ILE A 6 2.23 3.47 9.64
N CYS A 7 2.32 4.78 9.50
CA CYS A 7 2.01 5.72 10.58
C CYS A 7 0.83 6.59 10.21
N GLN A 8 -0.11 6.73 11.14
CA GLN A 8 -1.25 7.61 10.99
C GLN A 8 -1.54 8.21 12.36
N ASP A 9 -1.39 9.52 12.47
CA ASP A 9 -1.49 10.25 13.73
C ASP A 9 -0.57 9.63 14.79
N ASP A 10 -1.10 9.16 15.91
CA ASP A 10 -0.34 8.57 16.99
C ASP A 10 -0.25 7.04 16.92
N ARG A 11 -0.70 6.45 15.80
CA ARG A 11 -0.73 4.99 15.64
C ARG A 11 0.27 4.53 14.61
N GLU A 12 0.78 3.33 14.85
CA GLU A 12 1.73 2.68 13.94
C GLU A 12 1.28 1.25 13.68
N LEU A 13 1.42 0.81 12.44
CA LEU A 13 1.17 -0.57 12.05
C LEU A 13 2.46 -1.13 11.45
N GLU A 14 2.94 -2.23 12.01
CA GLU A 14 4.08 -2.93 11.43
C GLU A 14 3.59 -4.01 10.49
N VAL A 15 4.19 -4.10 9.33
CA VAL A 15 3.78 -5.04 8.30
C VAL A 15 4.99 -5.55 7.53
N ALA A 16 5.00 -6.85 7.24
CA ALA A 16 6.01 -7.43 6.38
C ALA A 16 5.63 -7.19 4.92
N ALA A 17 6.56 -6.72 4.12
CA ALA A 17 6.31 -6.35 2.75
C ALA A 17 7.25 -7.05 1.79
N TYR A 18 6.76 -7.28 0.57
CA TYR A 18 7.55 -7.82 -0.52
C TYR A 18 7.72 -6.76 -1.60
N TYR A 19 8.94 -6.60 -2.10
CA TYR A 19 9.19 -5.71 -3.23
C TYR A 19 8.68 -6.39 -4.50
N ASP A 20 7.66 -5.82 -5.09
CA ASP A 20 7.03 -6.39 -6.29
C ASP A 20 7.37 -5.53 -7.50
N SER A 21 8.33 -6.00 -8.30
CA SER A 21 8.76 -5.30 -9.50
C SER A 21 7.65 -5.22 -10.56
N GLY A 22 6.60 -6.05 -10.41
CA GLY A 22 5.43 -6.00 -11.27
C GLY A 22 4.40 -4.98 -10.81
N ASN A 23 4.55 -4.40 -9.61
CA ASN A 23 3.64 -3.38 -9.14
C ASN A 23 4.09 -2.01 -9.65
N LEU A 24 3.51 -1.58 -10.77
CA LEU A 24 3.79 -0.28 -11.38
C LEU A 24 2.60 0.67 -11.22
N LEU A 25 1.68 0.35 -10.32
CA LEU A 25 0.46 1.12 -10.16
C LEU A 25 0.74 2.53 -9.65
N THR A 26 0.16 3.51 -10.32
CA THR A 26 0.28 4.92 -9.97
C THR A 26 -1.10 5.52 -9.81
N ASP A 27 -1.28 6.31 -8.77
CA ASP A 27 -2.50 7.09 -8.57
C ASP A 27 -2.48 8.24 -9.59
N PRO A 28 -3.41 8.28 -10.55
CA PRO A 28 -3.36 9.30 -11.61
C PRO A 28 -3.72 10.70 -11.11
N TYR A 29 -4.34 10.82 -9.95
CA TYR A 29 -4.78 12.12 -9.44
C TYR A 29 -3.68 12.84 -8.68
N VAL A 30 -2.89 12.12 -7.90
CA VAL A 30 -1.80 12.73 -7.14
C VAL A 30 -0.42 12.39 -7.69
N LYS A 31 -0.35 11.55 -8.72
CA LYS A 31 0.90 11.16 -9.41
C LYS A 31 1.89 10.43 -8.49
N GLU A 32 1.37 9.67 -7.56
CA GLU A 32 2.20 8.93 -6.62
C GLU A 32 2.10 7.41 -6.85
N PRO A 33 3.19 6.67 -6.59
CA PRO A 33 3.12 5.21 -6.66
C PRO A 33 2.21 4.65 -5.58
N VAL A 34 1.51 3.56 -5.90
CA VAL A 34 0.57 2.91 -4.98
C VAL A 34 1.18 1.62 -4.46
N GLN A 35 1.23 1.48 -3.15
CA GLN A 35 1.56 0.21 -2.51
C GLN A 35 0.27 -0.58 -2.35
N ILE A 36 0.35 -1.91 -2.38
CA ILE A 36 -0.82 -2.75 -2.13
C ILE A 36 -0.68 -3.33 -0.71
N ILE A 37 -1.68 -3.17 0.11
CA ILE A 37 -1.66 -3.69 1.48
C ILE A 37 -2.88 -4.57 1.71
N ASP A 38 -2.70 -5.62 2.51
CA ASP A 38 -3.78 -6.50 2.92
C ASP A 38 -4.84 -5.70 3.67
N GLU A 39 -6.05 -5.66 3.12
CA GLU A 39 -7.14 -4.86 3.70
C GLU A 39 -7.43 -5.27 5.14
N GLU A 40 -7.39 -6.54 5.45
CA GLU A 40 -7.66 -6.99 6.82
C GLU A 40 -6.59 -6.52 7.81
N MET A 41 -5.36 -6.42 7.35
CA MET A 41 -4.26 -5.93 8.19
C MET A 41 -4.43 -4.45 8.54
N ILE A 42 -4.83 -3.63 7.58
CA ILE A 42 -4.92 -2.18 7.74
C ILE A 42 -6.29 -1.72 8.28
N ARG A 43 -7.31 -2.57 8.23
CA ARG A 43 -8.68 -2.19 8.60
C ARG A 43 -8.81 -1.57 9.99
N PRO A 44 -8.20 -2.12 11.05
CA PRO A 44 -8.34 -1.50 12.37
C PRO A 44 -7.83 -0.06 12.41
N LEU A 45 -6.73 0.21 11.71
CA LEU A 45 -6.18 1.56 11.65
C LEU A 45 -7.10 2.50 10.87
N MET A 46 -7.67 2.00 9.76
CA MET A 46 -8.60 2.78 8.95
C MET A 46 -9.84 3.21 9.75
N GLU A 47 -10.40 2.28 10.51
CA GLU A 47 -11.61 2.53 11.28
C GLU A 47 -11.33 3.50 12.43
N GLU A 48 -10.26 3.25 13.16
CA GLU A 48 -9.90 4.08 14.32
C GLU A 48 -9.59 5.53 13.90
N LYS A 49 -8.91 5.70 12.80
CA LYS A 49 -8.47 7.02 12.33
C LYS A 49 -9.38 7.61 11.26
N GLN A 50 -10.50 6.97 10.94
CA GLN A 50 -11.49 7.44 9.98
C GLN A 50 -10.86 7.86 8.65
N MET A 51 -9.97 7.01 8.13
CA MET A 51 -9.27 7.30 6.88
C MET A 51 -10.22 7.21 5.69
N ARG A 52 -10.15 8.21 4.81
CA ARG A 52 -11.03 8.27 3.64
C ARG A 52 -10.61 7.28 2.56
N LYS A 53 -11.60 6.61 2.01
CA LYS A 53 -11.41 5.72 0.86
C LYS A 53 -11.69 6.49 -0.42
N ARG A 54 -10.89 6.21 -1.44
CA ARG A 54 -11.09 6.73 -2.79
C ARG A 54 -10.99 5.59 -3.78
N LEU A 55 -11.57 5.74 -4.95
CA LEU A 55 -11.42 4.77 -6.04
C LEU A 55 -10.50 5.37 -7.09
N ILE A 56 -9.54 4.59 -7.55
CA ILE A 56 -8.71 4.98 -8.68
C ILE A 56 -8.78 3.90 -9.76
N PRO A 57 -8.65 4.27 -11.04
CA PRO A 57 -8.61 3.29 -12.09
C PRO A 57 -7.26 2.60 -12.14
N PHE A 58 -7.25 1.34 -12.56
CA PHE A 58 -6.00 0.64 -12.80
C PHE A 58 -6.12 -0.20 -14.05
N HIS A 59 -4.96 -0.46 -14.67
CA HIS A 59 -4.85 -1.31 -15.86
C HIS A 59 -3.92 -2.46 -15.54
N SER A 60 -4.29 -3.63 -16.02
CA SER A 60 -3.46 -4.83 -15.92
C SER A 60 -3.16 -5.31 -17.33
N LEU A 61 -1.92 -5.68 -17.60
CA LEU A 61 -1.56 -6.22 -18.90
C LEU A 61 -2.37 -7.48 -19.19
N GLY A 62 -3.07 -7.48 -20.34
CA GLY A 62 -3.87 -8.60 -20.78
C GLY A 62 -5.17 -8.83 -20.03
N LYS A 63 -5.59 -7.89 -19.19
CA LYS A 63 -6.82 -7.99 -18.42
C LYS A 63 -7.66 -6.73 -18.56
N GLU A 64 -8.93 -6.85 -18.15
CA GLU A 64 -9.82 -5.72 -18.16
C GLU A 64 -9.36 -4.62 -17.20
N ASN A 65 -9.74 -3.40 -17.54
CA ASN A 65 -9.54 -2.26 -16.66
C ASN A 65 -10.41 -2.42 -15.42
N GLY A 66 -9.95 -1.96 -14.31
CA GLY A 66 -10.68 -2.06 -13.06
C GLY A 66 -10.48 -0.84 -12.19
N TRP A 67 -11.05 -0.93 -11.01
CA TRP A 67 -10.97 0.09 -9.98
C TRP A 67 -10.40 -0.52 -8.72
N ILE A 68 -9.56 0.22 -8.04
CA ILE A 68 -9.04 -0.21 -6.75
C ILE A 68 -9.32 0.88 -5.72
N THR A 69 -9.71 0.45 -4.52
CA THR A 69 -9.89 1.38 -3.41
C THR A 69 -8.54 1.71 -2.81
N VAL A 70 -8.28 2.98 -2.59
CA VAL A 70 -7.03 3.43 -1.97
C VAL A 70 -7.34 4.31 -0.77
N ILE A 71 -6.37 4.39 0.14
CA ILE A 71 -6.33 5.33 1.25
C ILE A 71 -4.98 6.02 1.21
N THR A 72 -4.87 7.15 1.89
CA THR A 72 -3.59 7.85 2.03
C THR A 72 -3.22 7.84 3.51
N ALA A 73 -2.03 7.33 3.81
CA ALA A 73 -1.49 7.35 5.16
C ALA A 73 -0.46 8.47 5.28
N GLU A 74 -0.29 9.00 6.47
CA GLU A 74 0.65 10.10 6.69
C GLU A 74 2.07 9.73 6.36
N LYS A 75 2.49 8.51 6.72
CA LYS A 75 3.89 8.15 6.60
C LYS A 75 4.08 6.65 6.48
N MET A 76 5.09 6.26 5.73
CA MET A 76 5.56 4.88 5.64
C MET A 76 7.06 4.88 5.82
N ILE A 77 7.57 4.00 6.67
CA ILE A 77 9.00 3.86 6.93
C ILE A 77 9.42 2.45 6.54
N ILE A 78 10.36 2.35 5.61
CA ILE A 78 10.87 1.06 5.12
C ILE A 78 12.22 0.79 5.77
N ARG A 79 12.36 -0.37 6.43
CA ARG A 79 13.61 -0.80 7.07
C ARG A 79 14.18 0.22 8.06
N LYS A 80 13.31 0.98 8.72
CA LYS A 80 13.71 2.02 9.69
C LYS A 80 14.58 3.12 9.08
N ARG A 81 14.64 3.21 7.76
CA ARG A 81 15.51 4.16 7.06
C ARG A 81 14.80 5.08 6.10
N LYS A 82 14.05 4.49 5.15
CA LYS A 82 13.43 5.25 4.09
C LYS A 82 12.03 5.66 4.51
N GLU A 83 11.83 6.97 4.61
CA GLU A 83 10.56 7.54 5.03
C GLU A 83 9.87 8.20 3.84
N GLN A 84 8.57 7.94 3.70
CA GLN A 84 7.73 8.57 2.70
C GLN A 84 6.50 9.13 3.38
N ILE A 85 6.11 10.34 2.98
CA ILE A 85 4.91 10.98 3.51
C ILE A 85 3.78 10.87 2.49
N GLU A 86 2.54 10.94 3.01
CA GLU A 86 1.34 10.88 2.17
C GLU A 86 1.36 9.70 1.20
N VAL A 87 1.63 8.52 1.76
CA VAL A 87 1.74 7.31 0.97
C VAL A 87 0.36 6.79 0.58
N VAL A 88 0.20 6.42 -0.70
CA VAL A 88 -1.05 5.88 -1.22
C VAL A 88 -1.03 4.35 -1.09
N LEU A 89 -2.03 3.82 -0.41
CA LEU A 89 -2.15 2.39 -0.14
C LEU A 89 -3.39 1.85 -0.84
N GLY A 90 -3.22 0.93 -1.79
CA GLY A 90 -4.31 0.21 -2.41
C GLY A 90 -4.71 -0.97 -1.54
N LEU A 91 -6.01 -1.19 -1.39
CA LEU A 91 -6.52 -2.25 -0.53
C LEU A 91 -6.60 -3.56 -1.32
N GLY A 92 -5.76 -4.51 -0.96
CA GLY A 92 -5.74 -5.83 -1.57
C GLY A 92 -6.50 -6.83 -0.74
N ARG A 93 -7.06 -7.85 -1.38
CA ARG A 93 -7.75 -8.93 -0.68
C ARG A 93 -6.76 -9.82 0.05
N LYS A 94 -7.15 -10.35 1.19
CA LYS A 94 -6.28 -11.22 1.99
C LYS A 94 -5.78 -12.43 1.21
N GLU A 95 -6.56 -12.91 0.24
CA GLU A 95 -6.19 -14.07 -0.58
C GLU A 95 -4.92 -13.83 -1.39
N LEU A 96 -4.65 -12.57 -1.74
CA LEU A 96 -3.43 -12.20 -2.46
C LEU A 96 -2.18 -12.52 -1.64
N PHE A 97 -2.32 -12.53 -0.32
CA PHE A 97 -1.19 -12.70 0.60
C PHE A 97 -1.18 -14.06 1.29
N SER A 98 -2.14 -14.91 0.98
CA SER A 98 -2.29 -16.22 1.63
C SER A 98 -1.05 -17.08 1.40
N GLY A 99 -0.47 -17.58 2.51
CA GLY A 99 0.69 -18.44 2.46
C GLY A 99 2.02 -17.78 2.12
N THR A 100 2.04 -16.43 1.98
CA THR A 100 3.24 -15.72 1.53
C THR A 100 4.18 -15.32 2.66
N GLY A 101 3.65 -15.09 3.86
CA GLY A 101 4.44 -14.54 4.97
C GLY A 101 4.58 -13.02 4.94
N TYR A 102 3.99 -12.35 3.95
CA TYR A 102 3.96 -10.89 3.89
C TYR A 102 2.53 -10.42 3.64
N HIS A 103 2.27 -9.13 3.91
CA HIS A 103 0.93 -8.55 3.80
C HIS A 103 0.94 -7.22 3.04
N MET A 104 2.01 -6.95 2.30
CA MET A 104 2.12 -5.72 1.53
C MET A 104 3.01 -5.95 0.32
N LEU A 105 2.65 -5.32 -0.80
CA LEU A 105 3.45 -5.32 -2.01
C LEU A 105 3.95 -3.90 -2.25
N LEU A 106 5.25 -3.70 -2.17
CA LEU A 106 5.85 -2.40 -2.42
C LEU A 106 5.93 -2.13 -3.92
N ASN A 107 5.64 -0.89 -4.28
CA ASN A 107 5.73 -0.45 -5.67
C ASN A 107 7.19 -0.42 -6.12
N GLU A 108 7.41 -0.73 -7.39
CA GLU A 108 8.74 -0.75 -7.98
C GLU A 108 9.50 0.56 -7.77
N LYS A 109 8.81 1.70 -7.82
CA LYS A 109 9.44 3.01 -7.67
C LYS A 109 9.93 3.31 -6.26
N ASN A 110 9.43 2.60 -5.27
CA ASN A 110 9.77 2.89 -3.87
C ASN A 110 11.19 2.53 -3.47
N LEU A 111 11.81 1.61 -4.20
CA LEU A 111 13.18 1.18 -3.91
C LEU A 111 14.20 1.79 -4.85
N ARG A 112 13.77 2.66 -5.75
CA ARG A 112 14.66 3.40 -6.62
C ARG A 112 15.14 4.67 -5.90
N GLY A 113 16.41 4.84 -5.86
CA GLY A 113 17.06 6.04 -5.37
C GLY A 113 17.08 6.20 -3.88
#